data_8356a1484455242a497bbffaa9d8b0d6
#
_entry.id   8356a1484455242a497bbffaa9d8b0d6
#
_cell.length_a   1.000
_cell.length_b   1.000
_cell.length_c   1.000
_cell.angle_alpha   90.00
_cell.angle_beta   90.00
_cell.angle_gamma   90.00
#
_symmetry.space_group_name_H-M   'P 1'
#
loop_
_entity.id
_entity.type
_entity.pdbx_description
1 polymer ?
#
loop_
_entity_poly.entity_id
_entity_poly.type
_entity_poly.pdbx_seq_one_letter_code
_entity_poly.pdbx_strand_id
1 'polypeptide(L)'
;MDEWRYDNQDLEYLSMIRALHDMGFTSLEVETYMKLLLAGASTKWERMKMLNEKRSQALDEIHLKERQLERMDYLRNDIRNNK
;
A
#
# COMPACT_ATOMS: atom_id res chain seq x y z
N MET A 1 -37.73 8.24 -3.30
CA MET A 1 -37.14 8.36 -3.32
C MET A 1 -36.10 8.04 -2.87
N ASP A 2 -35.69 7.63 -2.79
CA ASP A 2 -34.91 7.61 -2.44
C ASP A 2 -33.77 7.64 -2.64
N GLU A 3 -33.67 7.77 -2.44
CA GLU A 3 -32.63 8.35 -2.83
C GLU A 3 -31.42 7.77 -2.33
N TRP A 4 -30.41 7.67 -3.09
CA TRP A 4 -29.12 7.13 -2.76
C TRP A 4 -28.36 8.21 -2.05
N ARG A 5 -28.29 8.10 -0.75
CA ARG A 5 -27.43 8.96 -0.01
C ARG A 5 -26.39 8.12 0.67
N TYR A 6 -25.15 8.43 0.42
CA TYR A 6 -24.09 7.87 1.20
C TYR A 6 -24.02 8.63 2.51
N ASP A 7 -24.02 7.93 3.63
CA ASP A 7 -23.81 8.59 4.89
C ASP A 7 -22.29 8.77 5.11
N ASN A 8 -21.90 9.40 6.20
CA ASN A 8 -20.49 9.66 6.49
C ASN A 8 -19.69 8.37 6.64
N GLN A 9 -20.32 7.33 7.16
CA GLN A 9 -19.67 6.05 7.35
C GLN A 9 -19.35 5.39 6.01
N ASP A 10 -20.26 5.47 5.06
CA ASP A 10 -20.05 4.91 3.72
C ASP A 10 -18.89 5.62 3.03
N LEU A 11 -18.82 6.94 3.18
CA LEU A 11 -17.74 7.72 2.60
C LEU A 11 -16.39 7.36 3.24
N GLU A 12 -16.38 7.12 4.54
CA GLU A 12 -15.18 6.68 5.24
C GLU A 12 -14.70 5.33 4.72
N TYR A 13 -15.62 4.40 4.50
CA TYR A 13 -15.26 3.08 3.98
C TYR A 13 -14.71 3.17 2.56
N LEU A 14 -15.35 3.97 1.71
CA LEU A 14 -14.86 4.16 0.35
C LEU A 14 -13.47 4.79 0.35
N SER A 15 -13.27 5.76 1.21
CA SER A 15 -11.98 6.41 1.37
C SER A 15 -10.91 5.43 1.83
N MET A 16 -11.26 4.56 2.76
CA MET A 16 -10.35 3.52 3.27
C MET A 16 -9.98 2.54 2.16
N ILE A 17 -10.95 2.09 1.38
CA ILE A 17 -10.73 1.16 0.27
C ILE A 17 -9.74 1.77 -0.72
N ARG A 18 -9.96 3.04 -1.05
CA ARG A 18 -9.07 3.74 -1.97
C ARG A 18 -7.65 3.85 -1.41
N ALA A 19 -7.55 4.19 -0.13
CA ALA A 19 -6.25 4.27 0.53
C ALA A 19 -5.51 2.95 0.51
N LEU A 20 -6.22 1.85 0.75
CA LEU A 20 -5.61 0.52 0.72
C LEU A 20 -5.08 0.18 -0.67
N HIS A 21 -5.84 0.50 -1.72
CA HIS A 21 -5.36 0.31 -3.09
C HIS A 21 -4.13 1.16 -3.36
N ASP A 22 -4.12 2.39 -2.88
CA ASP A 22 -2.98 3.29 -3.05
C ASP A 22 -1.72 2.75 -2.33
N MET A 23 -1.91 2.01 -1.25
CA MET A 23 -0.81 1.37 -0.51
C MET A 23 -0.28 0.12 -1.20
N GLY A 24 -0.92 -0.31 -2.28
CA GLY A 24 -0.49 -1.48 -3.02
C GLY A 24 -1.24 -2.76 -2.67
N PHE A 25 -2.35 -2.66 -1.95
CA PHE A 25 -3.17 -3.83 -1.66
C PHE A 25 -3.89 -4.27 -2.93
N THR A 26 -3.93 -5.58 -3.16
CA THR A 26 -4.73 -6.14 -4.24
C THR A 26 -6.20 -6.07 -3.86
N SER A 27 -7.09 -6.26 -4.85
CA SER A 27 -8.53 -6.25 -4.58
C SER A 27 -8.93 -7.28 -3.54
N LEU A 28 -8.32 -8.46 -3.59
CA LEU A 28 -8.60 -9.51 -2.61
C LEU A 28 -8.12 -9.11 -1.22
N GLU A 29 -6.95 -8.50 -1.14
CA GLU A 29 -6.41 -8.02 0.14
C GLU A 29 -7.28 -6.91 0.72
N VAL A 30 -7.75 -6.00 -0.12
CA VAL A 30 -8.67 -4.94 0.31
C VAL A 30 -9.94 -5.55 0.90
N GLU A 31 -10.50 -6.53 0.20
CA GLU A 31 -11.71 -7.20 0.67
C GLU A 31 -11.48 -7.84 2.03
N THR A 32 -10.37 -8.55 2.20
CA THR A 32 -10.03 -9.20 3.46
C THR A 32 -9.88 -8.17 4.57
N TYR A 33 -9.14 -7.10 4.31
CA TYR A 33 -8.93 -6.05 5.31
C TYR A 33 -10.27 -5.42 5.72
N MET A 34 -11.13 -5.12 4.76
CA MET A 34 -12.41 -4.49 5.04
C MET A 34 -13.34 -5.41 5.84
N LYS A 35 -13.32 -6.70 5.56
CA LYS A 35 -14.08 -7.66 6.36
C LYS A 35 -13.60 -7.68 7.81
N LEU A 36 -12.30 -7.65 8.01
CA LEU A 36 -11.72 -7.59 9.34
C LEU A 36 -12.11 -6.29 10.04
N LEU A 37 -12.01 -5.18 9.34
CA LEU A 37 -12.36 -3.88 9.89
C LEU A 37 -13.81 -3.87 10.37
N LEU A 38 -14.73 -4.39 9.55
CA LEU A 38 -16.14 -4.43 9.88
C LEU A 38 -16.45 -5.39 11.04
N ALA A 39 -15.61 -6.39 11.25
CA ALA A 39 -15.76 -7.31 12.36
C ALA A 39 -15.38 -6.66 13.70
N GLY A 40 -14.67 -5.54 13.67
CA GLY A 40 -14.47 -4.72 14.85
C GLY A 40 -13.10 -4.87 15.51
N ALA A 41 -13.06 -4.41 16.77
CA ALA A 41 -11.78 -4.27 17.48
C ALA A 41 -11.03 -5.57 17.71
N SER A 42 -11.73 -6.70 17.73
CA SER A 42 -11.07 -8.01 17.92
C SER A 42 -10.12 -8.38 16.78
N THR A 43 -10.18 -7.67 15.66
CA THR A 43 -9.35 -7.96 14.49
C THR A 43 -8.15 -7.03 14.36
N LYS A 44 -7.86 -6.24 15.38
CA LYS A 44 -6.76 -5.28 15.32
C LYS A 44 -5.43 -5.93 14.97
N TRP A 45 -5.11 -7.06 15.58
CA TRP A 45 -3.85 -7.75 15.35
C TRP A 45 -3.72 -8.25 13.93
N GLU A 46 -4.82 -8.78 13.39
CA GLU A 46 -4.83 -9.28 12.02
C GLU A 46 -4.65 -8.16 11.03
N ARG A 47 -5.33 -7.02 11.26
CA ARG A 47 -5.18 -5.86 10.39
C ARG A 47 -3.77 -5.29 10.48
N MET A 48 -3.23 -5.22 11.69
CA MET A 48 -1.86 -4.75 11.88
C MET A 48 -0.86 -5.65 11.14
N LYS A 49 -1.09 -6.95 11.20
CA LYS A 49 -0.23 -7.91 10.50
C LYS A 49 -0.24 -7.66 8.99
N MET A 50 -1.42 -7.44 8.42
CA MET A 50 -1.54 -7.14 6.99
C MET A 50 -0.78 -5.88 6.62
N LEU A 51 -0.92 -4.84 7.42
CA LEU A 51 -0.23 -3.57 7.18
C LEU A 51 1.28 -3.72 7.31
N ASN A 52 1.74 -4.45 8.33
CA ASN A 52 3.17 -4.67 8.54
C ASN A 52 3.80 -5.47 7.41
N GLU A 53 3.09 -6.47 6.90
CA GLU A 53 3.58 -7.26 5.77
C GLU A 53 3.70 -6.38 4.52
N LYS A 54 2.70 -5.55 4.28
CA LYS A 54 2.73 -4.66 3.11
C LYS A 54 3.84 -3.62 3.26
N ARG A 55 4.04 -3.11 4.47
CA ARG A 55 5.11 -2.16 4.75
C ARG A 55 6.49 -2.77 4.51
N SER A 56 6.66 -4.02 4.94
CA SER A 56 7.91 -4.73 4.73
C SER A 56 8.20 -4.93 3.25
N GLN A 57 7.19 -5.29 2.47
CA GLN A 57 7.33 -5.43 1.02
C GLN A 57 7.73 -4.11 0.38
N ALA A 58 7.12 -3.01 0.83
CA ALA A 58 7.44 -1.69 0.30
C ALA A 58 8.89 -1.31 0.59
N LEU A 59 9.38 -1.63 1.79
CA LEU A 59 10.77 -1.38 2.14
C LEU A 59 11.73 -2.19 1.27
N ASP A 60 11.40 -3.45 0.99
CA ASP A 60 12.21 -4.27 0.10
C ASP A 60 12.28 -3.68 -1.29
N GLU A 61 11.16 -3.15 -1.78
CA GLU A 61 11.12 -2.49 -3.09
C GLU A 61 11.97 -1.22 -3.11
N ILE A 62 11.92 -0.45 -2.04
CA ILE A 62 12.73 0.77 -1.92
C ILE A 62 14.22 0.39 -1.95
N HIS A 63 14.62 -0.61 -1.18
CA HIS A 63 16.00 -1.05 -1.14
C HIS A 63 16.48 -1.55 -2.50
N LEU A 64 15.61 -2.27 -3.20
CA LEU A 64 15.94 -2.74 -4.54
C LEU A 64 16.13 -1.56 -5.49
N LYS A 65 15.24 -0.57 -5.42
CA LYS A 65 15.33 0.62 -6.26
C LYS A 65 16.59 1.41 -5.95
N GLU A 66 16.97 1.51 -4.69
CA GLU A 66 18.20 2.18 -4.30
C GLU A 66 19.42 1.51 -4.91
N ARG A 67 19.47 0.18 -4.87
CA ARG A 67 20.57 -0.56 -5.48
C ARG A 67 20.61 -0.36 -6.99
N GLN A 68 19.45 -0.31 -7.63
CA GLN A 68 19.37 -0.05 -9.06
C GLN A 68 19.88 1.34 -9.41
N LEU A 69 19.52 2.33 -8.60
CA LEU A 69 20.00 3.70 -8.79
C LEU A 69 21.52 3.78 -8.62
N GLU A 70 22.07 3.11 -7.64
CA GLU A 70 23.51 3.09 -7.40
C GLU A 70 24.25 2.53 -8.62
N ARG A 71 23.72 1.46 -9.20
CA ARG A 71 24.32 0.86 -10.41
C ARG A 71 24.24 1.79 -11.60
N MET A 72 23.10 2.46 -11.77
CA MET A 72 22.95 3.44 -12.84
C MET A 72 23.91 4.58 -12.69
N ASP A 73 24.05 5.07 -11.46
CA ASP A 73 24.95 6.18 -11.16
C ASP A 73 26.40 5.78 -11.39
N TYR A 74 26.77 4.56 -11.04
CA TYR A 74 28.09 4.04 -11.30
C TYR A 74 28.39 4.05 -12.81
N LEU A 75 27.46 3.56 -13.60
CA LEU A 75 27.65 3.52 -15.06
C LEU A 75 27.69 4.92 -15.66
N ARG A 76 26.83 5.80 -15.19
CA ARG A 76 26.83 7.18 -15.65
C ARG A 76 28.16 7.86 -15.35
N ASN A 77 28.68 7.62 -14.17
CA ASN A 77 29.95 8.17 -13.75
C ASN A 77 31.10 7.61 -14.58
N ASP A 78 31.06 6.32 -14.84
CA ASP A 78 32.07 5.65 -15.65
C ASP A 78 32.10 6.22 -17.06
N ILE A 79 30.94 6.42 -17.67
CA ILE A 79 30.83 7.01 -19.01
C ILE A 79 31.39 8.44 -19.01
N ARG A 80 31.02 9.22 -17.97
CA ARG A 80 31.48 10.60 -17.89
C ARG A 80 33.00 10.72 -17.75
N ASN A 81 33.59 9.81 -17.01
CA ASN A 81 35.02 9.84 -16.72
C ASN A 81 35.87 9.12 -17.77
N ASN A 82 35.21 8.29 -18.56
CA ASN A 82 35.91 7.50 -19.59
C ASN A 82 35.96 8.30 -20.86
N LYS A 83 37.14 8.71 -21.25
CA LYS A 83 37.35 9.54 -22.45
C LYS A 83 37.69 8.74 -23.66
#